data_27bc86c04a614528fda716625dc5f79c
#
_entry.id   27bc86c04a614528fda716625dc5f79c
#
_cell.length_a   1.000
_cell.length_b   1.000
_cell.length_c   1.000
_cell.angle_alpha   90.00
_cell.angle_beta   90.00
_cell.angle_gamma   90.00
#
_symmetry.space_group_name_H-M   'P 1'
#
loop_
_entity.id
_entity.type
_entity.pdbx_description
1 polymer ?
#
loop_
_entity_poly.entity_id
_entity_poly.type
_entity_poly.pdbx_seq_one_letter_code
_entity_poly.pdbx_strand_id
1 'polypeptide(L)'
;MNHPCHTHLLPNMRRIEGQVRGIAKMIEDEKYCIDILNQIKAVRNSLATVEGKILTTHLKGCVRDSLSSEDLDNKVEELVKALKR
;
A
#
# COMPACT_ATOMS: atom_id res chain seq x y z
N MET A 1 -14.81 -7.16 -19.02
CA MET A 1 -14.56 -7.42 -17.60
C MET A 1 -14.54 -6.12 -16.82
N ASN A 2 -15.33 -6.04 -15.74
CA ASN A 2 -15.36 -4.85 -14.91
C ASN A 2 -14.23 -4.90 -13.88
N HIS A 3 -13.40 -3.89 -13.88
CA HIS A 3 -12.35 -3.76 -12.88
C HIS A 3 -12.89 -2.95 -11.70
N PRO A 4 -12.58 -3.35 -10.47
CA PRO A 4 -12.95 -2.54 -9.31
C PRO A 4 -12.36 -1.14 -9.41
N CYS A 5 -13.08 -0.16 -8.93
CA CYS A 5 -12.59 1.21 -8.95
C CYS A 5 -11.69 1.46 -7.75
N HIS A 6 -10.52 2.03 -7.99
CA HIS A 6 -9.54 2.34 -6.96
C HIS A 6 -9.29 3.84 -6.79
N THR A 7 -10.14 4.66 -7.41
CA THR A 7 -9.94 6.13 -7.39
C THR A 7 -9.97 6.71 -5.98
N HIS A 8 -10.65 6.05 -5.06
CA HIS A 8 -10.67 6.48 -3.67
C HIS A 8 -9.30 6.40 -2.99
N LEU A 9 -8.33 5.71 -3.61
CA LEU A 9 -6.97 5.62 -3.11
C LEU A 9 -6.05 6.72 -3.64
N LEU A 10 -6.54 7.56 -4.56
CA LEU A 10 -5.73 8.64 -5.11
C LEU A 10 -5.20 9.62 -4.04
N PRO A 11 -6.01 10.03 -3.04
CA PRO A 11 -5.46 10.87 -1.98
C PRO A 11 -4.28 10.24 -1.25
N ASN A 12 -4.34 8.93 -1.03
CA ASN A 12 -3.25 8.18 -0.42
C ASN A 12 -1.99 8.25 -1.30
N MET A 13 -2.16 8.03 -2.60
CA MET A 13 -1.05 8.05 -3.55
C MET A 13 -0.44 9.45 -3.68
N ARG A 14 -1.25 10.49 -3.66
CA ARG A 14 -0.76 11.86 -3.72
C ARG A 14 0.05 12.24 -2.48
N ARG A 15 -0.38 11.74 -1.31
CA ARG A 15 0.39 11.93 -0.10
C ARG A 15 1.73 11.21 -0.18
N ILE A 16 1.76 9.99 -0.70
CA ILE A 16 2.98 9.21 -0.89
C ILE A 16 3.90 9.93 -1.89
N GLU A 17 3.34 10.46 -2.96
CA GLU A 17 4.10 11.24 -3.95
C GLU A 17 4.81 12.41 -3.27
N GLY A 18 4.10 13.13 -2.40
CA GLY A 18 4.68 14.22 -1.64
C GLY A 18 5.79 13.75 -0.70
N GLN A 19 5.62 12.58 -0.08
CA GLN A 19 6.64 11.99 0.78
C GLN A 19 7.90 11.64 -0.01
N VAL A 20 7.74 11.13 -1.23
CA VAL A 20 8.87 10.82 -2.10
C VAL A 20 9.63 12.10 -2.46
N ARG A 21 8.91 13.17 -2.79
CA ARG A 21 9.56 14.46 -3.05
C ARG A 21 10.32 14.97 -1.82
N GLY A 22 9.74 14.76 -0.63
CA GLY A 22 10.40 15.11 0.62
C GLY A 22 11.70 14.35 0.81
N ILE A 23 11.73 13.06 0.46
CA ILE A 23 12.95 12.26 0.53
C ILE A 23 14.01 12.80 -0.42
N ALA A 24 13.62 13.15 -1.64
CA ALA A 24 14.54 13.73 -2.61
C ALA A 24 15.18 15.01 -2.05
N LYS A 25 14.37 15.84 -1.40
CA LYS A 25 14.88 17.05 -0.77
C LYS A 25 15.85 16.75 0.37
N MET A 26 15.57 15.73 1.17
CA MET A 26 16.47 15.30 2.23
C MET A 26 17.83 14.89 1.68
N ILE A 27 17.84 14.20 0.54
CA ILE A 27 19.09 13.81 -0.12
C ILE A 27 19.83 15.03 -0.63
N GLU A 28 19.13 15.97 -1.26
CA GLU A 28 19.73 17.22 -1.72
C GLU A 28 20.35 18.01 -0.57
N ASP A 29 19.67 18.06 0.55
CA ASP A 29 20.11 18.79 1.75
C ASP A 29 21.12 18.01 2.59
N GLU A 30 21.52 16.84 2.12
CA GLU A 30 22.50 15.98 2.79
C GLU A 30 22.13 15.67 4.24
N LYS A 31 20.85 15.34 4.47
CA LYS A 31 20.37 14.96 5.80
C LYS A 31 21.00 13.64 6.24
N TYR A 32 20.93 13.38 7.52
CA TYR A 32 21.51 12.19 8.12
C TYR A 32 20.92 10.92 7.48
N CYS A 33 21.79 9.97 7.16
CA CYS A 33 21.41 8.75 6.41
C CYS A 33 20.28 7.97 7.09
N ILE A 34 20.31 7.84 8.39
CA ILE A 34 19.30 7.07 9.13
C ILE A 34 17.93 7.74 9.02
N ASP A 35 17.88 9.07 9.04
CA ASP A 35 16.61 9.78 8.88
C ASP A 35 16.03 9.56 7.49
N ILE A 36 16.88 9.56 6.46
CA ILE A 36 16.45 9.28 5.09
C ILE A 36 15.91 7.85 4.99
N LEU A 37 16.63 6.88 5.56
CA LEU A 37 16.19 5.48 5.55
C LEU A 37 14.87 5.28 6.26
N ASN A 38 14.64 5.98 7.37
CA ASN A 38 13.37 5.90 8.09
C ASN A 38 12.22 6.46 7.26
N GLN A 39 12.46 7.51 6.50
CA GLN A 39 11.44 8.06 5.61
C GLN A 39 11.13 7.11 4.45
N ILE A 40 12.15 6.47 3.90
CA ILE A 40 11.95 5.47 2.86
C ILE A 40 11.11 4.31 3.39
N LYS A 41 11.40 3.84 4.60
CA LYS A 41 10.62 2.77 5.23
C LYS A 41 9.16 3.16 5.40
N ALA A 42 8.90 4.40 5.81
CA ALA A 42 7.54 4.91 5.96
C ALA A 42 6.79 4.90 4.63
N VAL A 43 7.46 5.31 3.54
CA VAL A 43 6.86 5.30 2.20
C VAL A 43 6.57 3.86 1.75
N ARG A 44 7.50 2.96 1.98
CA ARG A 44 7.30 1.53 1.65
C ARG A 44 6.08 0.96 2.38
N ASN A 45 5.93 1.27 3.66
CA ASN A 45 4.78 0.82 4.45
C ASN A 45 3.48 1.42 3.93
N SER A 46 3.50 2.68 3.54
CA SER A 46 2.32 3.35 2.97
C SER A 46 1.92 2.71 1.64
N LEU A 47 2.90 2.41 0.78
CA LEU A 47 2.64 1.73 -0.49
C LEU A 47 2.10 0.32 -0.26
N ALA A 48 2.65 -0.41 0.71
CA ALA A 48 2.16 -1.75 1.04
C ALA A 48 0.70 -1.70 1.49
N THR A 49 0.31 -0.67 2.23
CA THR A 49 -1.08 -0.50 2.66
C THR A 49 -2.01 -0.28 1.46
N VAL A 50 -1.61 0.58 0.51
CA VAL A 50 -2.39 0.80 -0.72
C VAL A 50 -2.46 -0.49 -1.54
N GLU A 51 -1.33 -1.16 -1.70
CA GLU A 51 -1.26 -2.44 -2.43
C GLU A 51 -2.21 -3.46 -1.82
N GLY A 52 -2.22 -3.58 -0.50
CA GLY A 52 -3.12 -4.49 0.20
C GLY A 52 -4.58 -4.15 -0.01
N LYS A 53 -4.93 -2.87 -0.03
CA LYS A 53 -6.32 -2.44 -0.27
C LYS A 53 -6.76 -2.78 -1.68
N ILE A 54 -5.89 -2.59 -2.67
CA ILE A 54 -6.19 -2.94 -4.06
C ILE A 54 -6.39 -4.45 -4.18
N LEU A 55 -5.48 -5.22 -3.60
CA LEU A 55 -5.57 -6.68 -3.63
C LEU A 55 -6.84 -7.18 -2.95
N THR A 56 -7.16 -6.61 -1.78
CA THR A 56 -8.38 -6.97 -1.05
C THR A 56 -9.62 -6.77 -1.92
N THR A 57 -9.72 -5.60 -2.54
CA THR A 57 -10.87 -5.28 -3.40
C THR A 57 -10.96 -6.24 -4.57
N HIS A 58 -9.83 -6.54 -5.21
CA HIS A 58 -9.77 -7.45 -6.34
C HIS A 58 -10.22 -8.86 -5.94
N LEU A 59 -9.70 -9.39 -4.85
CA LEU A 59 -10.03 -10.73 -4.38
C LEU A 59 -11.50 -10.85 -3.98
N LYS A 60 -12.02 -9.86 -3.29
CA LYS A 60 -13.44 -9.86 -2.90
C LYS A 60 -14.35 -9.83 -4.10
N GLY A 61 -13.95 -9.16 -5.16
CA GLY A 61 -14.73 -9.10 -6.39
C GLY A 61 -14.66 -10.37 -7.23
N CYS A 62 -13.51 -11.05 -7.22
CA CYS A 62 -13.26 -12.19 -8.12
C CYS A 62 -13.55 -13.56 -7.51
N VAL A 63 -13.36 -13.71 -6.20
CA VAL A 63 -13.43 -15.04 -5.56
C VAL A 63 -14.45 -15.13 -4.44
N ARG A 64 -15.26 -14.12 -4.26
CA ARG A 64 -16.20 -14.07 -3.15
C ARG A 64 -17.19 -15.24 -3.13
N ASP A 65 -17.54 -15.78 -4.30
CA ASP A 65 -18.46 -16.90 -4.40
C ASP A 65 -17.78 -18.25 -4.19
N SER A 66 -16.44 -18.27 -4.16
CA SER A 66 -15.65 -19.48 -4.05
C SER A 66 -15.25 -19.80 -2.62
N LEU A 67 -15.26 -18.80 -1.74
CA LEU A 67 -14.84 -18.94 -0.35
C LEU A 67 -15.87 -18.30 0.57
N SER A 68 -15.92 -18.78 1.82
CA SER A 68 -16.73 -18.08 2.81
C SER A 68 -16.14 -16.70 3.05
N SER A 69 -16.98 -15.77 3.46
CA SER A 69 -16.55 -14.41 3.76
C SER A 69 -15.41 -14.37 4.77
N GLU A 70 -15.51 -15.20 5.81
CA GLU A 70 -14.49 -15.30 6.85
C GLU A 70 -13.17 -15.83 6.32
N ASP A 71 -13.21 -16.90 5.53
CA ASP A 71 -12.00 -17.49 4.94
C ASP A 71 -11.32 -16.51 4.01
N LEU A 72 -12.09 -15.78 3.23
CA LEU A 72 -11.54 -14.77 2.31
C LEU A 72 -10.85 -13.66 3.10
N ASP A 73 -11.48 -13.14 4.13
CA ASP A 73 -10.92 -12.08 4.96
C ASP A 73 -9.63 -12.52 5.64
N ASN A 74 -9.58 -13.75 6.14
CA ASN A 74 -8.37 -14.29 6.77
C ASN A 74 -7.22 -14.40 5.77
N LYS A 75 -7.50 -14.90 4.57
CA LYS A 75 -6.48 -15.04 3.54
C LYS A 75 -5.96 -13.69 3.06
N VAL A 76 -6.85 -12.72 2.93
CA VAL A 76 -6.48 -11.36 2.54
C VAL A 76 -5.59 -10.74 3.61
N GLU A 77 -5.92 -10.94 4.89
CA GLU A 77 -5.10 -10.44 5.99
C GLU A 77 -3.69 -11.02 5.95
N GLU A 78 -3.56 -12.31 5.69
CA GLU A 78 -2.26 -12.96 5.56
C GLU A 78 -1.43 -12.33 4.45
N LEU A 79 -2.06 -12.09 3.29
CA LEU A 79 -1.38 -11.49 2.15
C LEU A 79 -0.93 -10.07 2.45
N VAL A 80 -1.79 -9.28 3.09
CA VAL A 80 -1.45 -7.91 3.45
C VAL A 80 -0.25 -7.89 4.41
N LYS A 81 -0.24 -8.77 5.40
CA LYS A 81 0.88 -8.88 6.33
C LYS A 81 2.17 -9.25 5.61
N ALA A 82 2.10 -10.18 4.66
CA ALA A 82 3.26 -10.59 3.88
C ALA A 82 3.82 -9.45 3.04
N LEU A 83 2.95 -8.62 2.47
CA LEU A 83 3.36 -7.49 1.65
C LEU A 83 4.01 -6.36 2.46
N LYS A 84 3.69 -6.28 3.73
CA LYS A 84 4.22 -5.23 4.61
C LYS A 84 5.59 -5.51 5.21
N ARG A 85 6.17 -6.66 4.95
CA ARG A 85 7.48 -7.01 5.48
C ARG A 85 8.59 -6.06 5.09
#